data_7a7983aa30950b22131ed84d77eb2c5e
#
_entry.id   7a7983aa30950b22131ed84d77eb2c5e
#
_cell.length_a   1.000
_cell.length_b   1.000
_cell.length_c   1.000
_cell.angle_alpha   90.00
_cell.angle_beta   90.00
_cell.angle_gamma   90.00
#
_symmetry.space_group_name_H-M   'P 1'
#
loop_
_entity.id
_entity.type
_entity.pdbx_description
1 polymer ?
#
loop_
_entity_poly.entity_id
_entity_poly.type
_entity_poly.pdbx_seq_one_letter_code
_entity_poly.pdbx_strand_id
1 'polypeptide(L)'
;MKAIKKIALGTLAALVLAGTVGWFSLDKETRGLLKTVPTNRDLLFWSVPQRDAAFRALDRIPLLAKWHVVQPSSAPRPLPPGPPLQQLPDIGAYMAGQRSSALLIVQDGKLRLERYGLDFDAAGRWTSFSVAKSFTSTLLGAALKDGYIKSMDDKVSTYIPQM
;
A
#
# COMPACT_ATOMS: atom_id res chain seq x y z
N MET A 1 -9.34 -5.79 -52.97
CA MET A 1 -10.21 -5.29 -51.87
C MET A 1 -10.62 -6.37 -50.87
N LYS A 2 -11.14 -7.54 -51.27
CA LYS A 2 -11.60 -8.61 -50.32
C LYS A 2 -10.47 -9.20 -49.44
N ALA A 3 -9.27 -9.38 -49.97
CA ALA A 3 -8.13 -9.92 -49.21
C ALA A 3 -7.64 -8.93 -48.13
N ILE A 4 -7.54 -7.64 -48.45
CA ILE A 4 -7.14 -6.58 -47.51
C ILE A 4 -8.10 -6.47 -46.35
N LYS A 5 -9.42 -6.57 -46.63
CA LYS A 5 -10.44 -6.57 -45.56
C LYS A 5 -10.34 -7.78 -44.65
N LYS A 6 -10.02 -8.98 -45.18
CA LYS A 6 -9.82 -10.18 -44.36
C LYS A 6 -8.56 -10.07 -43.48
N ILE A 7 -7.45 -9.53 -44.00
CA ILE A 7 -6.23 -9.30 -43.25
C ILE A 7 -6.50 -8.28 -42.14
N ALA A 8 -7.11 -7.14 -42.44
CA ALA A 8 -7.46 -6.12 -41.46
C ALA A 8 -8.37 -6.66 -40.33
N LEU A 9 -9.37 -7.47 -40.68
CA LEU A 9 -10.26 -8.09 -39.70
C LEU A 9 -9.51 -9.10 -38.82
N GLY A 10 -8.63 -9.90 -39.40
CA GLY A 10 -7.80 -10.86 -38.66
C GLY A 10 -6.83 -10.15 -37.71
N THR A 11 -6.18 -9.08 -38.16
CA THR A 11 -5.30 -8.27 -37.31
C THR A 11 -6.08 -7.62 -36.16
N LEU A 12 -7.26 -7.07 -36.43
CA LEU A 12 -8.10 -6.47 -35.39
C LEU A 12 -8.52 -7.52 -34.35
N ALA A 13 -8.96 -8.70 -34.80
CA ALA A 13 -9.33 -9.79 -33.92
C ALA A 13 -8.15 -10.24 -33.03
N ALA A 14 -6.94 -10.35 -33.60
CA ALA A 14 -5.73 -10.69 -32.85
C ALA A 14 -5.37 -9.61 -31.81
N LEU A 15 -5.51 -8.33 -32.14
CA LEU A 15 -5.28 -7.23 -31.21
C LEU A 15 -6.30 -7.22 -30.07
N VAL A 16 -7.56 -7.43 -30.37
CA VAL A 16 -8.64 -7.53 -29.37
C VAL A 16 -8.38 -8.72 -28.44
N LEU A 17 -8.01 -9.88 -29.01
CA LEU A 17 -7.69 -11.06 -28.19
C LEU A 17 -6.47 -10.79 -27.30
N ALA A 18 -5.39 -10.23 -27.83
CA ALA A 18 -4.21 -9.90 -27.07
C ALA A 18 -4.51 -8.87 -25.95
N GLY A 19 -5.30 -7.85 -26.25
CA GLY A 19 -5.76 -6.86 -25.26
C GLY A 19 -6.61 -7.50 -24.17
N THR A 20 -7.52 -8.41 -24.52
CA THR A 20 -8.34 -9.13 -23.57
C THR A 20 -7.51 -10.02 -22.67
N VAL A 21 -6.64 -10.84 -23.26
CA VAL A 21 -5.73 -11.71 -22.49
C VAL A 21 -4.83 -10.86 -21.58
N GLY A 22 -4.24 -9.77 -22.11
CA GLY A 22 -3.43 -8.84 -21.33
C GLY A 22 -4.20 -8.25 -20.15
N TRP A 23 -5.45 -7.81 -20.37
CA TRP A 23 -6.29 -7.28 -19.31
C TRP A 23 -6.56 -8.29 -18.18
N PHE A 24 -6.89 -9.52 -18.52
CA PHE A 24 -7.17 -10.56 -17.53
C PHE A 24 -5.92 -11.12 -16.84
N SER A 25 -4.74 -10.93 -17.45
CA SER A 25 -3.45 -11.27 -16.84
C SER A 25 -2.97 -10.26 -15.80
N LEU A 26 -3.54 -9.05 -15.78
CA LEU A 26 -3.21 -8.05 -14.78
C LEU A 26 -3.85 -8.41 -13.43
N ASP A 27 -3.16 -8.09 -12.34
CA ASP A 27 -3.72 -8.20 -11.00
C ASP A 27 -4.83 -7.15 -10.75
N LYS A 28 -5.60 -7.36 -9.69
CA LYS A 28 -6.77 -6.56 -9.33
C LYS A 28 -6.42 -5.07 -9.13
N GLU A 29 -5.31 -4.80 -8.45
CA GLU A 29 -4.88 -3.44 -8.12
C GLU A 29 -4.43 -2.68 -9.36
N THR A 30 -3.66 -3.33 -10.23
CA THR A 30 -3.23 -2.76 -11.51
C THR A 30 -4.42 -2.46 -12.41
N ARG A 31 -5.39 -3.38 -12.49
CA ARG A 31 -6.65 -3.11 -13.23
C ARG A 31 -7.44 -1.95 -12.64
N GLY A 32 -7.51 -1.87 -11.31
CA GLY A 32 -8.15 -0.75 -10.60
C GLY A 32 -7.49 0.58 -10.96
N LEU A 33 -6.18 0.64 -10.91
CA LEU A 33 -5.41 1.82 -11.26
C LEU A 33 -5.62 2.24 -12.72
N LEU A 34 -5.58 1.30 -13.66
CA LEU A 34 -5.81 1.59 -15.08
C LEU A 34 -7.22 2.10 -15.40
N LYS A 35 -8.22 1.68 -14.62
CA LYS A 35 -9.60 2.19 -14.74
C LYS A 35 -9.79 3.60 -14.21
N THR A 36 -8.92 4.03 -13.31
CA THR A 36 -9.07 5.27 -12.54
C THR A 36 -7.86 6.16 -12.63
N VAL A 37 -7.08 6.08 -13.73
CA VAL A 37 -5.84 6.85 -13.91
C VAL A 37 -6.06 8.32 -13.58
N PRO A 38 -5.33 8.89 -12.61
CA PRO A 38 -5.42 10.30 -12.31
C PRO A 38 -4.83 11.14 -13.44
N THR A 39 -5.48 12.25 -13.76
CA THR A 39 -5.06 13.17 -14.82
C THR A 39 -4.18 14.32 -14.32
N ASN A 40 -4.00 14.42 -12.99
CA ASN A 40 -3.19 15.46 -12.36
C ASN A 40 -2.36 14.86 -11.21
N ARG A 41 -1.47 15.68 -10.60
CA ARG A 41 -0.60 15.27 -9.49
C ARG A 41 -1.16 15.63 -8.11
N ASP A 42 -2.36 16.19 -8.05
CA ASP A 42 -2.97 16.69 -6.81
C ASP A 42 -3.63 15.55 -6.01
N LEU A 43 -2.79 14.67 -5.49
CA LEU A 43 -3.17 13.44 -4.78
C LEU A 43 -4.30 13.61 -3.76
N LEU A 44 -4.30 14.73 -3.04
CA LEU A 44 -5.30 15.02 -2.01
C LEU A 44 -6.69 15.31 -2.60
N PHE A 45 -6.76 15.73 -3.87
CA PHE A 45 -7.97 16.11 -4.56
C PHE A 45 -8.46 15.04 -5.55
N TRP A 46 -7.77 13.90 -5.64
CA TRP A 46 -8.24 12.78 -6.44
C TRP A 46 -9.57 12.25 -5.92
N SER A 47 -10.38 11.76 -6.82
CA SER A 47 -11.62 11.08 -6.45
C SER A 47 -11.36 9.88 -5.55
N VAL A 48 -12.36 9.46 -4.78
CA VAL A 48 -12.23 8.31 -3.88
C VAL A 48 -11.76 7.05 -4.63
N PRO A 49 -12.35 6.66 -5.79
CA PRO A 49 -11.87 5.48 -6.52
C PRO A 49 -10.41 5.61 -6.99
N GLN A 50 -9.98 6.80 -7.39
CA GLN A 50 -8.60 7.06 -7.79
C GLN A 50 -7.64 6.87 -6.61
N ARG A 51 -7.98 7.43 -5.44
CA ARG A 51 -7.17 7.27 -4.23
C ARG A 51 -7.09 5.82 -3.78
N ASP A 52 -8.23 5.14 -3.72
CA ASP A 52 -8.28 3.73 -3.30
C ASP A 52 -7.40 2.84 -4.19
N ALA A 53 -7.48 3.01 -5.51
CA ALA A 53 -6.66 2.25 -6.44
C ALA A 53 -5.17 2.62 -6.34
N ALA A 54 -4.85 3.92 -6.31
CA ALA A 54 -3.47 4.39 -6.27
C ALA A 54 -2.77 4.01 -4.96
N PHE A 55 -3.44 4.13 -3.81
CA PHE A 55 -2.82 3.82 -2.51
C PHE A 55 -2.45 2.35 -2.34
N ARG A 56 -3.10 1.45 -3.09
CA ARG A 56 -2.77 0.03 -3.14
C ARG A 56 -1.67 -0.32 -4.13
N ALA A 57 -1.42 0.52 -5.11
CA ALA A 57 -0.57 0.19 -6.27
C ALA A 57 0.51 1.23 -6.56
N LEU A 58 0.77 2.18 -5.65
CA LEU A 58 1.74 3.26 -5.89
C LEU A 58 3.15 2.72 -6.15
N ASP A 59 3.50 1.63 -5.50
CA ASP A 59 4.77 0.93 -5.65
C ASP A 59 4.88 0.15 -6.98
N ARG A 60 3.80 0.01 -7.74
CA ARG A 60 3.77 -0.66 -9.05
C ARG A 60 3.88 0.29 -10.23
N ILE A 61 3.98 1.59 -9.96
CA ILE A 61 4.09 2.63 -10.98
C ILE A 61 5.56 3.04 -11.12
N PRO A 62 6.33 2.45 -12.07
CA PRO A 62 7.77 2.67 -12.17
C PRO A 62 8.14 4.12 -12.48
N LEU A 63 7.20 4.89 -13.06
CA LEU A 63 7.39 6.29 -13.42
C LEU A 63 7.29 7.27 -12.24
N LEU A 64 6.75 6.84 -11.10
CA LEU A 64 6.48 7.72 -9.97
C LEU A 64 7.52 7.62 -8.85
N ALA A 65 8.18 6.49 -8.69
CA ALA A 65 9.19 6.33 -7.65
C ALA A 65 10.20 5.22 -7.96
N LYS A 66 11.47 5.45 -7.61
CA LYS A 66 12.42 4.38 -7.37
C LYS A 66 12.13 3.80 -5.99
N TRP A 67 11.96 2.51 -5.89
CA TRP A 67 11.67 1.84 -4.63
C TRP A 67 12.64 0.70 -4.36
N HIS A 68 12.86 0.41 -3.09
CA HIS A 68 13.64 -0.73 -2.63
C HIS A 68 12.74 -1.67 -1.84
N VAL A 69 12.82 -2.94 -2.12
CA VAL A 69 12.17 -3.96 -1.30
C VAL A 69 13.06 -4.23 -0.10
N VAL A 70 12.57 -3.88 1.09
CA VAL A 70 13.19 -4.32 2.35
C VAL A 70 12.81 -5.78 2.54
N GLN A 71 13.81 -6.67 2.53
CA GLN A 71 13.57 -8.09 2.74
C GLN A 71 13.12 -8.33 4.17
N PRO A 72 12.08 -9.16 4.38
CA PRO A 72 11.67 -9.52 5.73
C PRO A 72 12.78 -10.30 6.43
N SER A 73 12.78 -10.26 7.76
CA SER A 73 13.64 -11.14 8.58
C SER A 73 13.39 -12.60 8.19
N SER A 74 14.46 -13.41 8.24
CA SER A 74 14.38 -14.86 8.03
C SER A 74 13.50 -15.59 9.06
N ALA A 75 13.19 -14.93 10.17
CA ALA A 75 12.33 -15.44 11.24
C ALA A 75 11.24 -14.43 11.60
N PRO A 76 10.19 -14.27 10.77
CA PRO A 76 9.07 -13.41 11.12
C PRO A 76 8.40 -13.94 12.39
N ARG A 77 8.06 -13.03 13.31
CA ARG A 77 7.29 -13.36 14.51
C ARG A 77 5.81 -13.12 14.23
N PRO A 78 5.00 -14.15 14.01
CA PRO A 78 3.57 -13.97 13.94
C PRO A 78 3.05 -13.48 15.29
N LEU A 79 2.06 -12.61 15.27
CA LEU A 79 1.33 -12.23 16.48
C LEU A 79 0.44 -13.42 16.89
N PRO A 80 0.59 -13.97 18.11
CA PRO A 80 -0.26 -15.04 18.56
C PRO A 80 -1.71 -14.53 18.71
N PRO A 81 -2.73 -15.35 18.42
CA PRO A 81 -4.11 -14.96 18.63
C PRO A 81 -4.38 -14.79 20.13
N GLY A 82 -5.15 -13.76 20.46
CA GLY A 82 -5.67 -13.51 21.79
C GLY A 82 -7.17 -13.79 21.87
N PRO A 83 -7.75 -13.84 23.09
CA PRO A 83 -9.18 -13.98 23.25
C PRO A 83 -9.91 -12.80 22.61
N PRO A 84 -11.13 -13.01 22.07
CA PRO A 84 -11.91 -11.93 21.47
C PRO A 84 -12.09 -10.76 22.43
N LEU A 85 -12.11 -9.55 21.89
CA LEU A 85 -12.47 -8.36 22.68
C LEU A 85 -13.97 -8.40 22.98
N GLN A 86 -14.29 -8.07 24.23
CA GLN A 86 -15.68 -7.92 24.66
C GLN A 86 -16.13 -6.48 24.46
N GLN A 87 -17.42 -6.28 24.18
CA GLN A 87 -18.04 -4.93 24.08
C GLN A 87 -17.38 -4.01 23.03
N LEU A 88 -17.17 -4.52 21.82
CA LEU A 88 -16.75 -3.68 20.71
C LEU A 88 -17.94 -2.89 20.14
N PRO A 89 -17.71 -1.65 19.68
CA PRO A 89 -18.67 -0.94 18.85
C PRO A 89 -18.87 -1.71 17.53
N ASP A 90 -19.83 -1.28 16.72
CA ASP A 90 -19.96 -1.81 15.35
C ASP A 90 -18.72 -1.47 14.54
N ILE A 91 -17.79 -2.42 14.48
CA ILE A 91 -16.52 -2.29 13.75
C ILE A 91 -16.78 -2.13 12.25
N GLY A 92 -17.82 -2.76 11.71
CA GLY A 92 -18.17 -2.61 10.29
C GLY A 92 -18.58 -1.19 9.95
N ALA A 93 -19.50 -0.60 10.74
CA ALA A 93 -19.93 0.77 10.59
C ALA A 93 -18.77 1.76 10.81
N TYR A 94 -17.91 1.52 11.81
CA TYR A 94 -16.73 2.34 12.05
C TYR A 94 -15.79 2.34 10.84
N MET A 95 -15.41 1.16 10.34
CA MET A 95 -14.51 1.03 9.21
C MET A 95 -15.09 1.64 7.94
N ALA A 96 -16.38 1.47 7.70
CA ALA A 96 -17.06 2.08 6.55
C ALA A 96 -17.06 3.61 6.65
N GLY A 97 -17.39 4.17 7.81
CA GLY A 97 -17.40 5.61 8.05
C GLY A 97 -16.02 6.26 7.92
N GLN A 98 -14.97 5.57 8.36
CA GLN A 98 -13.58 6.03 8.25
C GLN A 98 -12.90 5.62 6.94
N ARG A 99 -13.58 4.86 6.07
CA ARG A 99 -12.99 4.26 4.87
C ARG A 99 -11.68 3.50 5.15
N SER A 100 -11.70 2.67 6.20
CA SER A 100 -10.55 1.90 6.61
C SER A 100 -10.38 0.65 5.75
N SER A 101 -9.18 0.44 5.21
CA SER A 101 -8.83 -0.77 4.44
C SER A 101 -8.49 -1.95 5.35
N ALA A 102 -7.93 -1.68 6.52
CA ALA A 102 -7.61 -2.68 7.54
C ALA A 102 -7.74 -2.08 8.94
N LEU A 103 -8.10 -2.90 9.90
CA LEU A 103 -8.07 -2.59 11.32
C LEU A 103 -7.54 -3.79 12.09
N LEU A 104 -6.41 -3.58 12.77
CA LEU A 104 -5.80 -4.56 13.65
C LEU A 104 -5.77 -4.00 15.08
N ILE A 105 -6.18 -4.81 16.04
CA ILE A 105 -6.03 -4.48 17.47
C ILE A 105 -5.11 -5.53 18.09
N VAL A 106 -4.01 -5.04 18.63
CA VAL A 106 -3.02 -5.85 19.35
C VAL A 106 -3.03 -5.41 20.82
N GLN A 107 -3.17 -6.34 21.72
CA GLN A 107 -3.12 -6.10 23.16
C GLN A 107 -2.25 -7.17 23.81
N ASP A 108 -1.29 -6.74 24.63
CA ASP A 108 -0.35 -7.62 25.33
C ASP A 108 0.39 -8.58 24.37
N GLY A 109 0.77 -8.05 23.20
CA GLY A 109 1.47 -8.81 22.16
C GLY A 109 0.61 -9.85 21.43
N LYS A 110 -0.72 -9.85 21.65
CA LYS A 110 -1.66 -10.80 21.04
C LYS A 110 -2.60 -10.08 20.09
N LEU A 111 -2.89 -10.70 18.94
CA LEU A 111 -3.87 -10.21 17.99
C LEU A 111 -5.29 -10.45 18.53
N ARG A 112 -6.02 -9.37 18.81
CA ARG A 112 -7.36 -9.40 19.38
C ARG A 112 -8.47 -9.18 18.37
N LEU A 113 -8.15 -8.44 17.30
CA LEU A 113 -9.03 -8.19 16.16
C LEU A 113 -8.20 -8.00 14.92
N GLU A 114 -8.66 -8.58 13.82
CA GLU A 114 -8.18 -8.32 12.47
C GLU A 114 -9.37 -8.27 11.53
N ARG A 115 -9.55 -7.14 10.83
CA ARG A 115 -10.65 -6.90 9.90
C ARG A 115 -10.15 -6.15 8.68
N TYR A 116 -10.71 -6.48 7.54
CA TYR A 116 -10.41 -5.86 6.27
C TYR A 116 -11.66 -5.28 5.64
N GLY A 117 -11.51 -4.14 4.97
CA GLY A 117 -12.55 -3.42 4.25
C GLY A 117 -12.06 -2.96 2.88
N LEU A 118 -12.92 -2.34 2.09
CA LEU A 118 -12.57 -1.79 0.77
C LEU A 118 -11.94 -2.83 -0.17
N ASP A 119 -12.37 -4.09 -0.11
CA ASP A 119 -11.76 -5.19 -0.87
C ASP A 119 -10.25 -5.40 -0.60
N PHE A 120 -9.73 -4.96 0.53
CA PHE A 120 -8.36 -5.18 0.97
C PHE A 120 -8.25 -6.51 1.70
N ASP A 121 -7.05 -7.08 1.80
CA ASP A 121 -6.77 -8.35 2.49
C ASP A 121 -5.39 -8.33 3.16
N ALA A 122 -5.04 -9.42 3.84
CA ALA A 122 -3.79 -9.57 4.57
C ALA A 122 -2.53 -9.51 3.68
N ALA A 123 -2.63 -9.85 2.41
CA ALA A 123 -1.54 -9.79 1.43
C ALA A 123 -1.45 -8.42 0.75
N GLY A 124 -2.46 -7.58 0.94
CA GLY A 124 -2.54 -6.26 0.34
C GLY A 124 -1.46 -5.31 0.86
N ARG A 125 -1.10 -4.33 0.04
CA ARG A 125 -0.19 -3.25 0.40
C ARG A 125 -0.91 -1.92 0.34
N TRP A 126 -0.54 -1.03 1.22
CA TRP A 126 -1.13 0.30 1.32
C TRP A 126 -0.04 1.32 1.52
N THR A 127 -0.13 2.45 0.85
CA THR A 127 0.84 3.53 1.00
C THR A 127 0.77 4.09 2.42
N SER A 128 1.90 4.09 3.11
CA SER A 128 1.98 4.48 4.53
C SER A 128 1.87 5.99 4.76
N PHE A 129 2.13 6.81 3.74
CA PHE A 129 2.22 8.26 3.89
C PHE A 129 3.01 8.67 5.14
N SER A 130 2.46 9.56 5.94
CA SER A 130 3.13 10.08 7.15
C SER A 130 3.32 9.07 8.26
N VAL A 131 2.71 7.88 8.21
CA VAL A 131 3.04 6.79 9.12
C VAL A 131 4.52 6.40 9.02
N ALA A 132 5.16 6.60 7.86
CA ALA A 132 6.61 6.44 7.69
C ALA A 132 7.44 7.26 8.69
N LYS A 133 6.92 8.40 9.19
CA LYS A 133 7.60 9.21 10.21
C LYS A 133 7.73 8.48 11.55
N SER A 134 6.78 7.62 11.89
CA SER A 134 6.85 6.77 13.08
C SER A 134 7.98 5.75 12.97
N PHE A 135 8.22 5.21 11.77
CA PHE A 135 9.38 4.34 11.51
C PHE A 135 10.69 5.12 11.66
N THR A 136 10.77 6.36 11.12
CA THR A 136 11.95 7.22 11.29
C THR A 136 12.22 7.49 12.76
N SER A 137 11.18 7.81 13.54
CA SER A 137 11.32 8.01 15.00
C SER A 137 11.80 6.74 15.70
N THR A 138 11.32 5.57 15.30
CA THR A 138 11.79 4.28 15.86
C THR A 138 13.26 4.03 15.52
N LEU A 139 13.70 4.35 14.31
CA LEU A 139 15.11 4.24 13.91
C LEU A 139 16.01 5.20 14.71
N LEU A 140 15.52 6.40 15.02
CA LEU A 140 16.22 7.31 15.91
C LEU A 140 16.41 6.71 17.31
N GLY A 141 15.37 6.07 17.85
CA GLY A 141 15.45 5.34 19.11
C GLY A 141 16.44 4.17 19.07
N ALA A 142 16.52 3.44 17.96
CA ALA A 142 17.52 2.39 17.77
C ALA A 142 18.93 2.97 17.72
N ALA A 143 19.15 4.06 17.00
CA ALA A 143 20.46 4.73 16.93
C ALA A 143 20.93 5.24 18.32
N LEU A 144 20.00 5.74 19.14
CA LEU A 144 20.29 6.09 20.53
C LEU A 144 20.68 4.88 21.35
N LYS A 145 19.92 3.79 21.26
CA LYS A 145 20.19 2.53 21.96
C LYS A 145 21.57 1.96 21.58
N ASP A 146 21.93 2.03 20.30
CA ASP A 146 23.18 1.50 19.76
C ASP A 146 24.37 2.46 19.94
N GLY A 147 24.13 3.66 20.54
CA GLY A 147 25.17 4.64 20.89
C GLY A 147 25.63 5.50 19.72
N TYR A 148 24.99 5.46 18.56
CA TYR A 148 25.25 6.37 17.44
C TYR A 148 24.79 7.80 17.75
N ILE A 149 23.71 7.93 18.51
CA ILE A 149 23.23 9.17 19.09
C ILE A 149 23.40 9.05 20.61
N LYS A 150 23.98 10.05 21.25
CA LYS A 150 24.31 9.98 22.67
C LYS A 150 23.19 10.48 23.57
N SER A 151 22.47 11.48 23.14
CA SER A 151 21.34 12.06 23.86
C SER A 151 20.28 12.60 22.91
N MET A 152 19.04 12.56 23.34
CA MET A 152 17.93 13.23 22.63
C MET A 152 18.00 14.75 22.73
N ASP A 153 18.81 15.28 23.66
CA ASP A 153 19.03 16.72 23.85
C ASP A 153 20.20 17.24 22.99
N ASP A 154 20.90 16.35 22.29
CA ASP A 154 21.98 16.74 21.40
C ASP A 154 21.44 17.54 20.21
N LYS A 155 22.20 18.54 19.80
CA LYS A 155 21.85 19.31 18.60
C LYS A 155 22.01 18.44 17.35
N VAL A 156 21.07 18.56 16.42
CA VAL A 156 21.13 17.84 15.12
C VAL A 156 22.43 18.16 14.38
N SER A 157 22.91 19.40 14.46
CA SER A 157 24.18 19.83 13.85
C SER A 157 25.42 19.10 14.41
N THR A 158 25.33 18.45 15.57
CA THR A 158 26.40 17.57 16.09
C THR A 158 26.61 16.37 15.19
N TYR A 159 25.55 15.87 14.56
CA TYR A 159 25.56 14.66 13.72
C TYR A 159 25.50 15.00 12.24
N ILE A 160 24.93 16.14 11.88
CA ILE A 160 24.79 16.63 10.51
C ILE A 160 25.32 18.07 10.47
N PRO A 161 26.67 18.26 10.37
CA PRO A 161 27.27 19.60 10.46
C PRO A 161 26.83 20.58 9.37
N GLN A 162 26.22 20.07 8.28
CA GLN A 162 25.72 20.90 7.16
C GLN A 162 24.37 21.56 7.44
N MET A 163 23.72 21.24 8.56
CA MET A 163 22.40 21.78 8.93
C MET A 163 22.52 23.00 9.86
#